data_96daea82d00236dacbdad3cb34450dec
#
_entry.id   96daea82d00236dacbdad3cb34450dec
#
_cell.length_a   1.000
_cell.length_b   1.000
_cell.length_c   1.000
_cell.angle_alpha   90.00
_cell.angle_beta   90.00
_cell.angle_gamma   90.00
#
_symmetry.space_group_name_H-M   'P 1'
#
loop_
_entity.id
_entity.type
_entity.pdbx_description
1 polymer ?
#
loop_
_entity_poly.entity_id
_entity_poly.type
_entity_poly.pdbx_seq_one_letter_code
_entity_poly.pdbx_strand_id
1 'polypeptide(L)'
;MEMSPIPKTAPFAEEEIDLLNRVVGPASPNQRAWLAGFLAGLDAAAAGALAPQPAAPPRPAEPLTIVYASESGNSEKLAGDVAKAARKNGLKPTVFDMADLDLSTLSSARRLVMIAATWGEGEPPARVVRGYNELMGEGAPRLDGVEFGVLALGDTAYVEFCAVGKRIDERLAALGGKRIVDRVDCDLDFAAPAARWIDDALKVLTPPNAGGRVIEVDFGAKPAASPNTDIVEAEISEHIDLNSSRSDKETIHLALSFDWRAPAYEPGDSLDLYPENDPAYVDELLKAAGLSGDQTLRAEFIKSRDVTTLSLKTVETYASSTGHQYVKALLTDGQAKEWIAGRQLIDLIATFPIALDAEKLRALTRPLAPRAYSIASSRREVGDEAHLLVSAVRYESHGRARKGVASNYVAERLKRGGRVRVKLKPNKHFALPAVGKDIIMVGPGTGVAPFRAFVQERRAAQASGRSWLFFGDRHFTHDFLYQLDWQDALKDGALTRMDVAFSRDTPEKVYVQHKLWDRRAELVEWLDGGAYFYVCGDAKAMAKDVRAALVRAYADVKSLSPEAAEQAVVTLEREKRYLQDTY
;
A
#
# COMPACT_ATOMS: atom_id res chain seq x y z
N MET A 1 -41.15 -15.81 -8.01
CA MET A 1 -42.15 -15.65 -6.95
C MET A 1 -43.24 -14.75 -7.50
N GLU A 2 -44.39 -15.31 -7.83
CA GLU A 2 -45.57 -14.50 -8.17
C GLU A 2 -45.96 -13.72 -6.92
N MET A 3 -46.07 -12.40 -7.07
CA MET A 3 -46.55 -11.56 -5.96
C MET A 3 -48.03 -11.82 -5.69
N SER A 4 -48.40 -12.00 -4.43
CA SER A 4 -49.80 -12.05 -4.03
C SER A 4 -50.47 -10.73 -4.44
N PRO A 5 -51.64 -10.78 -5.09
CA PRO A 5 -52.39 -9.58 -5.43
C PRO A 5 -52.83 -8.82 -4.15
N ILE A 6 -53.12 -7.52 -4.30
CA ILE A 6 -53.67 -6.71 -3.21
C ILE A 6 -54.95 -7.39 -2.70
N PRO A 7 -55.05 -7.67 -1.39
CA PRO A 7 -56.17 -8.42 -0.87
C PRO A 7 -57.48 -7.61 -0.96
N LYS A 8 -58.61 -8.29 -1.17
CA LYS A 8 -59.95 -7.66 -1.21
C LYS A 8 -60.35 -6.93 0.06
N THR A 9 -59.58 -7.13 1.15
CA THR A 9 -59.75 -6.42 2.44
C THR A 9 -59.03 -5.07 2.48
N ALA A 10 -58.33 -4.69 1.40
CA ALA A 10 -57.69 -3.39 1.32
C ALA A 10 -58.76 -2.26 1.32
N PRO A 11 -58.47 -1.07 1.85
CA PRO A 11 -59.44 0.03 2.00
C PRO A 11 -59.72 0.76 0.68
N PHE A 12 -60.05 -0.01 -0.37
CA PHE A 12 -60.39 0.46 -1.72
C PHE A 12 -61.59 -0.29 -2.25
N ALA A 13 -62.35 0.31 -3.19
CA ALA A 13 -63.44 -0.38 -3.88
C ALA A 13 -62.90 -1.55 -4.76
N GLU A 14 -63.70 -2.59 -4.99
CA GLU A 14 -63.22 -3.76 -5.77
C GLU A 14 -62.67 -3.38 -7.14
N GLU A 15 -63.28 -2.43 -7.86
CA GLU A 15 -62.81 -1.93 -9.16
C GLU A 15 -61.43 -1.22 -9.04
N GLU A 16 -61.16 -0.53 -7.93
CA GLU A 16 -59.88 0.14 -7.66
C GLU A 16 -58.80 -0.87 -7.34
N ILE A 17 -59.10 -1.94 -6.58
CA ILE A 17 -58.20 -3.05 -6.30
C ILE A 17 -57.75 -3.72 -7.61
N ASP A 18 -58.67 -3.95 -8.53
CA ASP A 18 -58.36 -4.54 -9.82
C ASP A 18 -57.46 -3.63 -10.68
N LEU A 19 -57.70 -2.32 -10.66
CA LEU A 19 -56.84 -1.34 -11.35
C LEU A 19 -55.44 -1.30 -10.73
N LEU A 20 -55.34 -1.26 -9.41
CA LEU A 20 -54.04 -1.28 -8.70
C LEU A 20 -53.26 -2.56 -8.98
N ASN A 21 -53.92 -3.71 -9.00
CA ASN A 21 -53.30 -4.99 -9.34
C ASN A 21 -52.77 -5.04 -10.77
N ARG A 22 -53.46 -4.40 -11.74
CA ARG A 22 -52.97 -4.27 -13.14
C ARG A 22 -51.71 -3.42 -13.23
N VAL A 23 -51.50 -2.46 -12.36
CA VAL A 23 -50.30 -1.58 -12.35
C VAL A 23 -49.19 -2.18 -11.52
N VAL A 24 -49.48 -2.64 -10.31
CA VAL A 24 -48.48 -3.10 -9.32
C VAL A 24 -48.01 -4.53 -9.61
N GLY A 25 -48.90 -5.38 -10.15
CA GLY A 25 -48.59 -6.78 -10.44
C GLY A 25 -47.42 -6.95 -11.44
N PRO A 26 -47.49 -6.36 -12.64
CA PRO A 26 -46.40 -6.47 -13.62
C PRO A 26 -45.23 -5.53 -13.34
N ALA A 27 -45.31 -4.59 -12.40
CA ALA A 27 -44.30 -3.62 -12.12
C ALA A 27 -43.00 -4.26 -11.60
N SER A 28 -41.83 -3.79 -12.10
CA SER A 28 -40.53 -4.19 -11.58
C SER A 28 -40.31 -3.70 -10.14
N PRO A 29 -39.39 -4.29 -9.37
CA PRO A 29 -39.07 -3.83 -8.01
C PRO A 29 -38.76 -2.33 -7.94
N ASN A 30 -38.04 -1.77 -8.93
CA ASN A 30 -37.74 -0.35 -8.99
C ASN A 30 -38.96 0.53 -9.24
N GLN A 31 -39.89 0.10 -10.07
CA GLN A 31 -41.15 0.81 -10.32
C GLN A 31 -42.05 0.82 -9.08
N ARG A 32 -42.10 -0.30 -8.36
CA ARG A 32 -42.85 -0.38 -7.09
C ARG A 32 -42.24 0.51 -6.00
N ALA A 33 -40.90 0.53 -5.88
CA ALA A 33 -40.21 1.40 -4.94
C ALA A 33 -40.44 2.88 -5.24
N TRP A 34 -40.42 3.26 -6.53
CA TRP A 34 -40.73 4.63 -6.98
C TRP A 34 -42.18 5.02 -6.63
N LEU A 35 -43.14 4.14 -6.91
CA LEU A 35 -44.57 4.38 -6.62
C LEU A 35 -44.81 4.54 -5.11
N ALA A 36 -44.21 3.69 -4.28
CA ALA A 36 -44.31 3.79 -2.82
C ALA A 36 -43.70 5.12 -2.32
N GLY A 37 -42.57 5.56 -2.83
CA GLY A 37 -41.97 6.84 -2.49
C GLY A 37 -42.83 8.03 -2.93
N PHE A 38 -43.43 7.97 -4.12
CA PHE A 38 -44.33 9.00 -4.63
C PHE A 38 -45.59 9.13 -3.77
N LEU A 39 -46.24 8.02 -3.39
CA LEU A 39 -47.43 8.00 -2.52
C LEU A 39 -47.10 8.53 -1.10
N ALA A 40 -45.95 8.12 -0.55
CA ALA A 40 -45.49 8.64 0.75
C ALA A 40 -45.20 10.17 0.68
N GLY A 41 -44.74 10.65 -0.44
CA GLY A 41 -44.54 12.09 -0.70
C GLY A 41 -45.87 12.87 -0.78
N LEU A 42 -46.91 12.29 -1.40
CA LEU A 42 -48.26 12.87 -1.42
C LEU A 42 -48.89 12.92 -0.03
N ASP A 43 -48.73 11.88 0.78
CA ASP A 43 -49.23 11.84 2.18
C ASP A 43 -48.51 12.87 3.05
N ALA A 44 -47.17 13.04 2.87
CA ALA A 44 -46.40 14.07 3.55
C ALA A 44 -46.85 15.49 3.13
N ALA A 45 -47.18 15.70 1.85
CA ALA A 45 -47.70 16.96 1.35
C ALA A 45 -49.14 17.22 1.86
N ALA A 46 -49.98 16.21 1.99
CA ALA A 46 -51.34 16.31 2.54
C ALA A 46 -51.35 16.53 4.06
N ALA A 47 -50.42 15.91 4.79
CA ALA A 47 -50.22 16.14 6.21
C ALA A 47 -49.61 17.53 6.53
N GLY A 48 -48.99 18.17 5.54
CA GLY A 48 -48.33 19.47 5.64
C GLY A 48 -49.24 20.70 5.43
N ALA A 49 -50.56 20.58 5.53
CA ALA A 49 -51.49 21.73 5.50
C ALA A 49 -51.46 22.60 6.77
N LEU A 50 -50.50 22.41 7.67
CA LEU A 50 -49.99 23.41 8.61
C LEU A 50 -48.94 24.25 7.87
N ALA A 51 -49.17 25.55 7.76
CA ALA A 51 -48.33 26.52 7.03
C ALA A 51 -46.84 26.17 7.15
N PRO A 52 -46.08 26.08 6.03
CA PRO A 52 -44.65 25.86 6.11
C PRO A 52 -44.02 27.02 6.87
N GLN A 53 -43.50 26.75 8.06
CA GLN A 53 -42.45 27.64 8.59
C GLN A 53 -41.38 27.71 7.52
N PRO A 54 -40.90 28.90 7.14
CA PRO A 54 -39.81 29.01 6.18
C PRO A 54 -38.68 28.14 6.70
N ALA A 55 -38.33 27.10 5.93
CA ALA A 55 -37.18 26.27 6.23
C ALA A 55 -36.00 27.22 6.39
N ALA A 56 -35.36 27.21 7.56
CA ALA A 56 -34.13 27.97 7.75
C ALA A 56 -33.20 27.63 6.59
N PRO A 57 -32.56 28.63 5.96
CA PRO A 57 -31.70 28.37 4.83
C PRO A 57 -30.71 27.25 5.19
N PRO A 58 -30.48 26.27 4.31
CA PRO A 58 -29.58 25.17 4.60
C PRO A 58 -28.25 25.77 5.06
N ARG A 59 -27.86 25.49 6.30
CA ARG A 59 -26.56 25.95 6.79
C ARG A 59 -25.48 25.39 5.88
N PRO A 60 -24.48 26.18 5.50
CA PRO A 60 -23.36 25.68 4.71
C PRO A 60 -22.74 24.48 5.43
N ALA A 61 -22.52 23.39 4.68
CA ALA A 61 -21.90 22.20 5.23
C ALA A 61 -20.52 22.54 5.82
N GLU A 62 -20.28 22.12 7.05
CA GLU A 62 -19.04 22.41 7.78
C GLU A 62 -17.83 21.74 7.09
N PRO A 63 -16.72 22.44 6.89
CA PRO A 63 -15.56 21.89 6.22
C PRO A 63 -14.86 20.84 7.10
N LEU A 64 -14.38 19.77 6.46
CA LEU A 64 -13.52 18.75 7.06
C LEU A 64 -12.28 18.56 6.17
N THR A 65 -11.11 18.82 6.70
CA THR A 65 -9.84 18.55 6.03
C THR A 65 -9.40 17.13 6.37
N ILE A 66 -9.11 16.33 5.36
CA ILE A 66 -8.63 14.96 5.50
C ILE A 66 -7.26 14.90 4.81
N VAL A 67 -6.23 14.46 5.55
CA VAL A 67 -4.88 14.31 4.99
C VAL A 67 -4.45 12.86 5.16
N TYR A 68 -3.86 12.28 4.12
CA TYR A 68 -3.33 10.93 4.20
C TYR A 68 -1.84 10.86 3.85
N ALA A 69 -1.15 9.91 4.50
CA ALA A 69 0.22 9.51 4.20
C ALA A 69 0.22 8.02 3.87
N SER A 70 0.50 7.65 2.62
CA SER A 70 0.36 6.27 2.14
C SER A 70 1.49 5.87 1.21
N GLU A 71 1.99 4.63 1.38
CA GLU A 71 2.86 3.95 0.41
C GLU A 71 2.05 2.96 -0.43
N SER A 72 1.25 2.14 0.25
CA SER A 72 0.51 1.03 -0.35
C SER A 72 -0.91 1.36 -0.82
N GLY A 73 -1.34 2.63 -0.68
CA GLY A 73 -2.70 3.07 -1.01
C GLY A 73 -3.74 2.82 0.09
N ASN A 74 -3.39 2.14 1.19
CA ASN A 74 -4.36 1.83 2.25
C ASN A 74 -4.88 3.09 2.95
N SER A 75 -3.98 4.03 3.32
CA SER A 75 -4.39 5.31 3.93
C SER A 75 -5.20 6.18 2.97
N GLU A 76 -4.89 6.17 1.66
CA GLU A 76 -5.65 6.84 0.62
C GLU A 76 -7.08 6.30 0.54
N LYS A 77 -7.23 4.97 0.50
CA LYS A 77 -8.55 4.31 0.50
C LYS A 77 -9.37 4.69 1.74
N LEU A 78 -8.76 4.63 2.92
CA LEU A 78 -9.43 5.02 4.16
C LEU A 78 -9.81 6.50 4.18
N ALA A 79 -8.98 7.40 3.64
CA ALA A 79 -9.32 8.81 3.48
C ALA A 79 -10.55 9.00 2.58
N GLY A 80 -10.66 8.21 1.51
CA GLY A 80 -11.85 8.14 0.66
C GLY A 80 -13.09 7.64 1.42
N ASP A 81 -12.94 6.66 2.29
CA ASP A 81 -14.05 6.12 3.10
C ASP A 81 -14.50 7.13 4.16
N VAL A 82 -13.56 7.82 4.85
CA VAL A 82 -13.87 8.96 5.73
C VAL A 82 -14.62 10.05 4.97
N ALA A 83 -14.16 10.42 3.77
CA ALA A 83 -14.82 11.45 2.97
C ALA A 83 -16.25 11.07 2.57
N LYS A 84 -16.49 9.81 2.20
CA LYS A 84 -17.85 9.31 1.90
C LYS A 84 -18.75 9.37 3.12
N ALA A 85 -18.26 8.90 4.27
CA ALA A 85 -18.99 8.90 5.52
C ALA A 85 -19.26 10.33 6.03
N ALA A 86 -18.27 11.24 5.91
CA ALA A 86 -18.41 12.64 6.28
C ALA A 86 -19.51 13.37 5.48
N ARG A 87 -19.60 13.12 4.15
CA ARG A 87 -20.68 13.68 3.32
C ARG A 87 -22.06 13.21 3.77
N LYS A 88 -22.22 11.94 4.16
CA LYS A 88 -23.47 11.41 4.70
C LYS A 88 -23.87 12.10 6.01
N ASN A 89 -22.89 12.55 6.81
CA ASN A 89 -23.09 13.27 8.05
C ASN A 89 -23.17 14.81 7.87
N GLY A 90 -23.32 15.31 6.63
CA GLY A 90 -23.51 16.74 6.36
C GLY A 90 -22.24 17.58 6.44
N LEU A 91 -21.06 16.98 6.43
CA LEU A 91 -19.78 17.66 6.34
C LEU A 91 -19.36 17.83 4.86
N LYS A 92 -18.50 18.82 4.62
CA LYS A 92 -17.85 19.06 3.30
C LYS A 92 -16.38 18.62 3.37
N PRO A 93 -16.05 17.35 3.09
CA PRO A 93 -14.68 16.88 3.15
C PRO A 93 -13.86 17.32 1.94
N THR A 94 -12.61 17.73 2.20
CA THR A 94 -11.55 17.88 1.21
C THR A 94 -10.40 16.95 1.57
N VAL A 95 -9.95 16.13 0.62
CA VAL A 95 -8.90 15.14 0.83
C VAL A 95 -7.59 15.62 0.19
N PHE A 96 -6.51 15.55 0.95
CA PHE A 96 -5.16 15.91 0.52
C PHE A 96 -4.21 14.73 0.71
N ASP A 97 -3.33 14.55 -0.27
CA ASP A 97 -2.13 13.74 -0.09
C ASP A 97 -1.09 14.58 0.66
N MET A 98 -0.46 14.03 1.70
CA MET A 98 0.61 14.72 2.44
C MET A 98 1.80 15.06 1.54
N ALA A 99 2.01 14.30 0.46
CA ALA A 99 3.05 14.59 -0.53
C ALA A 99 2.85 15.94 -1.24
N ASP A 100 1.59 16.33 -1.45
CA ASP A 100 1.19 17.55 -2.17
C ASP A 100 0.71 18.66 -1.21
N LEU A 101 0.76 18.44 0.11
CA LEU A 101 0.17 19.32 1.11
C LEU A 101 0.99 20.61 1.29
N ASP A 102 0.31 21.75 1.24
CA ASP A 102 0.80 23.01 1.80
C ASP A 102 0.38 23.06 3.28
N LEU A 103 1.34 23.23 4.18
CA LEU A 103 1.08 23.25 5.63
C LEU A 103 0.15 24.39 6.05
N SER A 104 0.04 25.47 5.29
CA SER A 104 -0.94 26.53 5.54
C SER A 104 -2.39 26.04 5.53
N THR A 105 -2.64 24.94 4.78
CA THR A 105 -3.93 24.24 4.76
C THR A 105 -4.31 23.69 6.14
N LEU A 106 -3.32 23.22 6.92
CA LEU A 106 -3.56 22.69 8.27
C LEU A 106 -3.98 23.78 9.25
N SER A 107 -3.31 24.94 9.20
CA SER A 107 -3.62 26.07 10.11
C SER A 107 -4.96 26.73 9.79
N SER A 108 -5.43 26.62 8.55
CA SER A 108 -6.75 27.12 8.13
C SER A 108 -7.88 26.10 8.37
N ALA A 109 -7.56 24.87 8.69
CA ALA A 109 -8.54 23.83 8.96
C ALA A 109 -9.21 24.05 10.32
N ARG A 110 -10.55 23.96 10.37
CA ARG A 110 -11.26 23.92 11.64
C ARG A 110 -11.29 22.50 12.21
N ARG A 111 -11.46 21.52 11.33
CA ARG A 111 -11.48 20.09 11.64
C ARG A 111 -10.54 19.34 10.73
N LEU A 112 -9.72 18.48 11.32
CA LEU A 112 -8.66 17.75 10.64
C LEU A 112 -8.72 16.26 10.98
N VAL A 113 -8.68 15.42 9.97
CA VAL A 113 -8.45 13.98 10.09
C VAL A 113 -7.12 13.66 9.40
N MET A 114 -6.22 13.02 10.14
CA MET A 114 -4.94 12.53 9.62
C MET A 114 -4.97 11.01 9.58
N ILE A 115 -4.60 10.41 8.44
CA ILE A 115 -4.48 8.95 8.28
C ILE A 115 -3.07 8.65 7.82
N ALA A 116 -2.24 8.09 8.69
CA ALA A 116 -0.81 7.96 8.44
C ALA A 116 -0.33 6.51 8.54
N ALA A 117 0.26 6.01 7.45
CA ALA A 117 0.98 4.75 7.44
C ALA A 117 2.43 4.94 7.93
N THR A 118 2.92 3.93 8.64
CA THR A 118 4.33 3.78 8.99
C THR A 118 4.95 2.77 8.05
N TRP A 119 6.13 3.08 7.53
CA TRP A 119 6.91 2.23 6.64
C TRP A 119 8.24 1.83 7.29
N GLY A 120 8.81 0.70 6.84
CA GLY A 120 10.11 0.25 7.31
C GLY A 120 10.24 0.18 8.84
N GLU A 121 11.31 0.72 9.37
CA GLU A 121 11.64 0.73 10.80
C GLU A 121 11.09 1.97 11.53
N GLY A 122 9.96 2.51 11.07
CA GLY A 122 9.32 3.68 11.69
C GLY A 122 9.39 4.97 10.87
N GLU A 123 9.77 4.85 9.58
CA GLU A 123 9.84 5.99 8.67
C GLU A 123 8.47 6.32 8.06
N PRO A 124 8.26 7.57 7.63
CA PRO A 124 7.11 7.90 6.79
C PRO A 124 7.26 7.26 5.40
N PRO A 125 6.15 7.00 4.69
CA PRO A 125 6.19 6.61 3.29
C PRO A 125 7.09 7.52 2.46
N ALA A 126 7.88 6.95 1.53
CA ALA A 126 8.93 7.68 0.80
C ALA A 126 8.42 8.96 0.12
N ARG A 127 7.22 8.89 -0.46
CA ARG A 127 6.58 10.02 -1.14
C ARG A 127 6.25 11.20 -0.22
N VAL A 128 5.94 10.95 1.04
CA VAL A 128 5.46 11.98 1.97
C VAL A 128 6.56 12.51 2.89
N VAL A 129 7.79 12.02 2.75
CA VAL A 129 8.95 12.42 3.59
C VAL A 129 9.09 13.93 3.68
N ARG A 130 8.94 14.66 2.57
CA ARG A 130 9.01 16.12 2.55
C ARG A 130 7.92 16.75 3.43
N GLY A 131 6.64 16.48 3.15
CA GLY A 131 5.52 17.04 3.91
C GLY A 131 5.57 16.65 5.40
N TYR A 132 6.03 15.43 5.67
CA TYR A 132 6.26 14.96 7.04
C TYR A 132 7.38 15.77 7.73
N ASN A 133 8.52 15.97 7.08
CA ASN A 133 9.64 16.74 7.66
C ASN A 133 9.28 18.22 7.84
N GLU A 134 8.55 18.81 6.90
CA GLU A 134 8.03 20.17 7.03
C GLU A 134 7.10 20.29 8.26
N LEU A 135 6.20 19.31 8.48
CA LEU A 135 5.32 19.27 9.65
C LEU A 135 6.09 19.09 10.97
N MET A 136 7.13 18.26 10.96
CA MET A 136 7.97 18.04 12.15
C MET A 136 8.97 19.16 12.42
N GLY A 137 9.26 20.00 11.40
CA GLY A 137 10.24 21.08 11.48
C GLY A 137 9.77 22.29 12.29
N GLU A 138 10.70 23.16 12.64
CA GLU A 138 10.42 24.38 13.42
C GLU A 138 9.52 25.38 12.69
N GLY A 139 9.51 25.36 11.36
CA GLY A 139 8.66 26.22 10.51
C GLY A 139 7.20 25.79 10.39
N ALA A 140 6.78 24.71 11.07
CA ALA A 140 5.40 24.25 11.03
C ALA A 140 4.45 25.29 11.67
N PRO A 141 3.30 25.58 11.04
CA PRO A 141 2.37 26.59 11.53
C PRO A 141 1.71 26.18 12.84
N ARG A 142 1.32 27.16 13.66
CA ARG A 142 0.45 26.93 14.82
C ARG A 142 -0.93 26.45 14.36
N LEU A 143 -1.51 25.56 15.16
CA LEU A 143 -2.80 24.94 14.89
C LEU A 143 -3.85 25.31 15.95
N ASP A 144 -3.72 26.52 16.51
CA ASP A 144 -4.65 27.01 17.54
C ASP A 144 -6.08 27.06 16.96
N GLY A 145 -7.02 26.36 17.62
CA GLY A 145 -8.41 26.25 17.16
C GLY A 145 -8.71 25.12 16.17
N VAL A 146 -7.71 24.34 15.76
CA VAL A 146 -7.89 23.15 14.93
C VAL A 146 -8.29 21.96 15.80
N GLU A 147 -9.43 21.35 15.52
CA GLU A 147 -9.89 20.10 16.14
C GLU A 147 -9.41 18.93 15.30
N PHE A 148 -8.70 17.94 15.89
CA PHE A 148 -8.13 16.84 15.09
C PHE A 148 -8.32 15.46 15.68
N GLY A 149 -8.23 14.45 14.80
CA GLY A 149 -8.08 13.03 15.11
C GLY A 149 -7.09 12.35 14.16
N VAL A 150 -6.38 11.33 14.65
CA VAL A 150 -5.37 10.59 13.90
C VAL A 150 -5.71 9.11 13.87
N LEU A 151 -5.66 8.51 12.67
CA LEU A 151 -5.72 7.06 12.47
C LEU A 151 -4.36 6.61 11.96
N ALA A 152 -3.69 5.75 12.72
CA ALA A 152 -2.37 5.26 12.40
C ALA A 152 -2.43 3.84 11.82
N LEU A 153 -1.70 3.59 10.76
CA LEU A 153 -1.53 2.27 10.16
C LEU A 153 -0.07 1.82 10.32
N GLY A 154 0.12 0.56 10.63
CA GLY A 154 1.44 -0.03 10.78
C GLY A 154 1.39 -1.55 10.68
N ASP A 155 2.49 -2.16 11.07
CA ASP A 155 2.63 -3.61 11.19
C ASP A 155 3.34 -3.93 12.52
N THR A 156 2.69 -4.69 13.38
CA THR A 156 3.24 -5.10 14.69
C THR A 156 4.46 -6.02 14.57
N ALA A 157 4.82 -6.48 13.36
CA ALA A 157 6.10 -7.14 13.11
C ALA A 157 7.30 -6.22 13.37
N TYR A 158 7.11 -4.92 13.22
CA TYR A 158 8.15 -3.91 13.40
C TYR A 158 8.11 -3.30 14.79
N VAL A 159 9.27 -3.02 15.34
CA VAL A 159 9.42 -2.44 16.68
C VAL A 159 8.76 -1.07 16.79
N GLU A 160 8.87 -0.26 15.74
CA GLU A 160 8.31 1.08 15.65
C GLU A 160 6.88 1.07 15.06
N PHE A 161 6.04 0.18 15.58
CA PHE A 161 4.64 0.04 15.19
C PHE A 161 3.88 1.36 15.27
N CYS A 162 3.30 1.79 14.14
CA CYS A 162 2.54 3.04 13.98
C CYS A 162 3.30 4.32 14.39
N ALA A 163 4.64 4.31 14.36
CA ALA A 163 5.46 5.42 14.85
C ALA A 163 5.18 6.75 14.14
N VAL A 164 4.91 6.75 12.84
CA VAL A 164 4.61 7.97 12.08
C VAL A 164 3.31 8.60 12.57
N GLY A 165 2.24 7.80 12.71
CA GLY A 165 0.97 8.28 13.23
C GLY A 165 1.07 8.80 14.67
N LYS A 166 1.88 8.13 15.51
CA LYS A 166 2.17 8.57 16.89
C LYS A 166 2.84 9.95 16.92
N ARG A 167 3.92 10.10 16.14
CA ARG A 167 4.67 11.37 16.06
C ARG A 167 3.82 12.49 15.47
N ILE A 168 2.99 12.22 14.47
CA ILE A 168 2.05 13.21 13.90
C ILE A 168 1.04 13.64 14.96
N ASP A 169 0.42 12.71 15.68
CA ASP A 169 -0.57 12.98 16.71
C ASP A 169 0.00 13.87 17.84
N GLU A 170 1.20 13.53 18.33
CA GLU A 170 1.94 14.34 19.31
C GLU A 170 2.31 15.73 18.76
N ARG A 171 2.75 15.80 17.49
CA ARG A 171 3.13 17.05 16.86
C ARG A 171 1.96 17.99 16.66
N LEU A 172 0.80 17.51 16.20
CA LEU A 172 -0.39 18.33 16.04
C LEU A 172 -0.84 18.93 17.38
N ALA A 173 -0.78 18.14 18.47
CA ALA A 173 -1.07 18.64 19.80
C ALA A 173 -0.04 19.68 20.26
N ALA A 174 1.27 19.48 20.02
CA ALA A 174 2.34 20.43 20.37
C ALA A 174 2.21 21.74 19.60
N LEU A 175 1.68 21.72 18.37
CA LEU A 175 1.39 22.92 17.58
C LEU A 175 0.14 23.69 18.05
N GLY A 176 -0.59 23.19 19.06
CA GLY A 176 -1.78 23.83 19.65
C GLY A 176 -3.11 23.27 19.18
N GLY A 177 -3.11 22.22 18.35
CA GLY A 177 -4.32 21.52 17.95
C GLY A 177 -4.98 20.81 19.12
N LYS A 178 -6.32 20.76 19.10
CA LYS A 178 -7.13 20.07 20.10
C LYS A 178 -7.49 18.67 19.62
N ARG A 179 -6.90 17.62 20.23
CA ARG A 179 -7.33 16.25 19.97
C ARG A 179 -8.74 16.05 20.48
N ILE A 180 -9.65 15.67 19.59
CA ILE A 180 -11.07 15.44 19.94
C ILE A 180 -11.45 13.98 19.83
N VAL A 181 -10.63 13.17 19.19
CA VAL A 181 -10.78 11.71 19.07
C VAL A 181 -9.43 11.08 19.38
N ASP A 182 -9.43 10.06 20.21
CA ASP A 182 -8.22 9.32 20.54
C ASP A 182 -7.66 8.63 19.28
N ARG A 183 -6.32 8.63 19.16
CA ARG A 183 -5.65 7.90 18.09
C ARG A 183 -5.90 6.40 18.21
N VAL A 184 -6.15 5.75 17.08
CA VAL A 184 -6.16 4.28 16.99
C VAL A 184 -4.99 3.83 16.13
N ASP A 185 -4.21 2.89 16.68
CA ASP A 185 -3.08 2.25 16.02
C ASP A 185 -3.56 0.92 15.42
N CYS A 186 -3.59 0.81 14.10
CA CYS A 186 -4.11 -0.34 13.35
C CYS A 186 -2.98 -1.21 12.80
N ASP A 187 -3.09 -2.52 13.00
CA ASP A 187 -2.23 -3.54 12.40
C ASP A 187 -2.72 -3.91 10.98
N LEU A 188 -2.19 -4.97 10.39
CA LEU A 188 -2.54 -5.45 9.04
C LEU A 188 -4.04 -5.71 8.85
N ASP A 189 -4.76 -6.10 9.88
CA ASP A 189 -6.21 -6.31 9.90
C ASP A 189 -7.01 -5.04 10.22
N PHE A 190 -6.54 -3.90 9.72
CA PHE A 190 -7.04 -2.56 10.04
C PHE A 190 -8.51 -2.29 9.70
N ALA A 191 -9.17 -3.10 8.86
CA ALA A 191 -10.49 -2.76 8.31
C ALA A 191 -11.55 -2.52 9.39
N ALA A 192 -11.68 -3.43 10.37
CA ALA A 192 -12.68 -3.32 11.43
C ALA A 192 -12.34 -2.24 12.47
N PRO A 193 -11.10 -2.12 12.99
CA PRO A 193 -10.76 -1.01 13.89
C PRO A 193 -10.84 0.35 13.21
N ALA A 194 -10.44 0.49 11.94
CA ALA A 194 -10.55 1.74 11.20
C ALA A 194 -12.03 2.15 10.99
N ALA A 195 -12.91 1.21 10.62
CA ALA A 195 -14.34 1.50 10.47
C ALA A 195 -14.95 2.04 11.75
N ARG A 196 -14.66 1.39 12.90
CA ARG A 196 -15.14 1.88 14.21
C ARG A 196 -14.61 3.28 14.54
N TRP A 197 -13.31 3.49 14.34
CA TRP A 197 -12.72 4.80 14.58
C TRP A 197 -13.34 5.89 13.69
N ILE A 198 -13.62 5.60 12.41
CA ILE A 198 -14.27 6.53 11.49
C ILE A 198 -15.66 6.93 12.00
N ASP A 199 -16.47 5.94 12.44
CA ASP A 199 -17.79 6.20 12.98
C ASP A 199 -17.73 7.06 14.25
N ASP A 200 -16.80 6.77 15.16
CA ASP A 200 -16.64 7.51 16.42
C ASP A 200 -16.08 8.93 16.16
N ALA A 201 -15.13 9.08 15.27
CA ALA A 201 -14.59 10.38 14.86
C ALA A 201 -15.68 11.28 14.26
N LEU A 202 -16.50 10.74 13.36
CA LEU A 202 -17.57 11.51 12.72
C LEU A 202 -18.69 11.89 13.68
N LYS A 203 -19.01 11.09 14.70
CA LYS A 203 -19.97 11.47 15.77
C LYS A 203 -19.53 12.74 16.51
N VAL A 204 -18.23 12.87 16.77
CA VAL A 204 -17.66 14.03 17.48
C VAL A 204 -17.43 15.22 16.53
N LEU A 205 -16.98 14.96 15.30
CA LEU A 205 -16.70 15.98 14.29
C LEU A 205 -17.97 16.59 13.68
N THR A 206 -19.12 15.91 13.78
CA THR A 206 -20.39 16.42 13.25
C THR A 206 -21.06 17.32 14.27
N PRO A 207 -21.40 18.57 13.93
CA PRO A 207 -22.11 19.46 14.85
C PRO A 207 -23.44 18.85 15.29
N PRO A 208 -23.85 19.02 16.55
CA PRO A 208 -25.08 18.40 17.08
C PRO A 208 -26.39 18.82 16.36
N ASN A 209 -26.34 19.78 15.43
CA ASN A 209 -27.47 20.25 14.64
C ASN A 209 -27.26 20.11 13.12
N ALA A 210 -26.29 19.31 12.65
CA ALA A 210 -26.09 19.04 11.23
C ALA A 210 -27.09 18.01 10.65
N GLY A 211 -28.00 17.50 11.47
CA GLY A 211 -28.98 16.51 11.11
C GLY A 211 -30.16 17.06 10.30
N GLY A 212 -29.99 17.23 9.01
CA GLY A 212 -31.10 16.86 8.12
C GLY A 212 -31.33 15.37 8.31
N ARG A 213 -32.54 14.97 8.70
CA ARG A 213 -32.97 13.57 8.87
C ARG A 213 -32.76 12.86 7.51
N VAL A 214 -31.60 12.25 7.30
CA VAL A 214 -31.41 11.32 6.21
C VAL A 214 -32.30 10.13 6.56
N ILE A 215 -33.45 10.02 5.90
CA ILE A 215 -34.22 8.77 5.90
C ILE A 215 -33.30 7.80 5.18
N GLU A 216 -32.69 6.90 5.91
CA GLU A 216 -32.03 5.74 5.33
C GLU A 216 -33.12 4.90 4.64
N VAL A 217 -33.29 5.15 3.36
CA VAL A 217 -33.97 4.18 2.51
C VAL A 217 -32.93 3.09 2.28
N ASP A 218 -33.05 2.03 3.06
CA ASP A 218 -32.27 0.82 2.87
C ASP A 218 -32.64 0.22 1.50
N PHE A 219 -31.91 0.59 0.46
CA PHE A 219 -32.00 -0.01 -0.87
C PHE A 219 -31.36 -1.41 -0.88
N GLY A 220 -31.78 -2.26 0.05
CA GLY A 220 -31.34 -3.65 0.16
C GLY A 220 -29.83 -3.73 0.37
N ALA A 221 -29.40 -4.36 1.44
CA ALA A 221 -28.00 -4.59 1.71
C ALA A 221 -27.29 -4.95 0.41
N LYS A 222 -26.30 -4.13 -0.01
CA LYS A 222 -25.32 -4.61 -0.97
C LYS A 222 -24.88 -5.96 -0.44
N PRO A 223 -24.92 -7.04 -1.24
CA PRO A 223 -24.39 -8.31 -0.79
C PRO A 223 -23.03 -7.99 -0.18
N ALA A 224 -22.80 -8.44 1.05
CA ALA A 224 -21.52 -8.30 1.73
C ALA A 224 -20.45 -8.59 0.71
N ALA A 225 -19.52 -7.64 0.51
CA ALA A 225 -18.52 -7.73 -0.53
C ALA A 225 -18.00 -9.15 -0.55
N SER A 226 -18.21 -9.84 -1.67
CA SER A 226 -17.79 -11.23 -1.80
C SER A 226 -16.32 -11.27 -1.42
N PRO A 227 -15.88 -12.20 -0.56
CA PRO A 227 -14.51 -12.21 -0.12
C PRO A 227 -13.60 -12.32 -1.35
N ASN A 228 -12.83 -11.26 -1.61
CA ASN A 228 -11.68 -11.26 -2.52
C ASN A 228 -11.91 -11.71 -3.99
N THR A 229 -12.87 -11.11 -4.70
CA THR A 229 -13.06 -11.34 -6.15
C THR A 229 -11.89 -10.88 -7.03
N ASP A 230 -10.94 -10.13 -6.47
CA ASP A 230 -9.80 -9.56 -7.20
C ASP A 230 -8.54 -10.45 -7.19
N ILE A 231 -8.54 -11.55 -6.42
CA ILE A 231 -7.44 -12.53 -6.44
C ILE A 231 -7.68 -13.48 -7.61
N VAL A 232 -6.69 -13.59 -8.48
CA VAL A 232 -6.71 -14.49 -9.64
C VAL A 232 -5.62 -15.55 -9.49
N GLU A 233 -5.85 -16.73 -10.05
CA GLU A 233 -4.80 -17.75 -10.23
C GLU A 233 -4.14 -17.54 -11.60
N ALA A 234 -2.82 -17.44 -11.60
CA ALA A 234 -2.00 -17.36 -12.80
C ALA A 234 -1.21 -18.66 -12.97
N GLU A 235 -1.03 -19.09 -14.21
CA GLU A 235 -0.13 -20.20 -14.55
C GLU A 235 1.28 -19.65 -14.76
N ILE A 236 2.29 -20.38 -14.31
CA ILE A 236 3.69 -20.03 -14.48
C ILE A 236 4.11 -20.48 -15.89
N SER A 237 4.24 -19.53 -16.82
CA SER A 237 4.71 -19.79 -18.18
C SER A 237 6.24 -19.89 -18.26
N GLU A 238 6.95 -19.07 -17.45
CA GLU A 238 8.41 -19.10 -17.34
C GLU A 238 8.89 -18.97 -15.90
N HIS A 239 9.99 -19.66 -15.60
CA HIS A 239 10.70 -19.59 -14.33
C HIS A 239 12.21 -19.74 -14.62
N ILE A 240 12.92 -18.62 -14.65
CA ILE A 240 14.30 -18.54 -15.11
C ILE A 240 15.17 -17.83 -14.09
N ASP A 241 16.25 -18.45 -13.64
CA ASP A 241 17.30 -17.76 -12.87
C ASP A 241 18.13 -16.91 -13.83
N LEU A 242 18.16 -15.61 -13.60
CA LEU A 242 18.90 -14.65 -14.42
C LEU A 242 20.36 -14.49 -13.99
N ASN A 243 20.73 -14.99 -12.81
CA ASN A 243 22.11 -14.97 -12.37
C ASN A 243 22.89 -16.16 -12.95
N SER A 244 24.17 -15.99 -13.18
CA SER A 244 25.00 -17.14 -13.56
C SER A 244 25.27 -18.04 -12.36
N SER A 245 25.64 -19.30 -12.63
CA SER A 245 25.96 -20.30 -11.60
C SER A 245 27.12 -19.92 -10.66
N ARG A 246 27.86 -18.84 -10.95
CA ARG A 246 28.94 -18.31 -10.12
C ARG A 246 28.53 -17.11 -9.27
N SER A 247 27.28 -16.66 -9.39
CA SER A 247 26.74 -15.62 -8.52
C SER A 247 26.45 -16.16 -7.12
N ASP A 248 26.58 -15.31 -6.13
CA ASP A 248 26.10 -15.54 -4.76
C ASP A 248 24.62 -15.06 -4.59
N LYS A 249 23.98 -14.68 -5.70
CA LYS A 249 22.58 -14.29 -5.79
C LYS A 249 21.80 -15.31 -6.62
N GLU A 250 20.51 -15.36 -6.39
CA GLU A 250 19.53 -16.07 -7.23
C GLU A 250 18.37 -15.11 -7.47
N THR A 251 18.17 -14.71 -8.72
CA THR A 251 17.14 -13.75 -9.11
C THR A 251 16.29 -14.34 -10.21
N ILE A 252 15.05 -14.63 -9.87
CA ILE A 252 14.11 -15.33 -10.73
C ILE A 252 13.32 -14.34 -11.58
N HIS A 253 13.38 -14.53 -12.88
CA HIS A 253 12.36 -14.06 -13.80
C HIS A 253 11.18 -15.01 -13.76
N LEU A 254 10.01 -14.53 -13.39
CA LEU A 254 8.78 -15.30 -13.28
C LEU A 254 7.75 -14.70 -14.25
N ALA A 255 7.41 -15.41 -15.33
CA ALA A 255 6.31 -15.05 -16.19
C ALA A 255 5.03 -15.75 -15.75
N LEU A 256 3.96 -14.98 -15.63
CA LEU A 256 2.65 -15.40 -15.19
C LEU A 256 1.65 -15.21 -16.34
N SER A 257 1.08 -16.30 -16.83
CA SER A 257 0.05 -16.29 -17.85
C SER A 257 -1.33 -16.32 -17.20
N PHE A 258 -2.21 -15.47 -17.68
CA PHE A 258 -3.58 -15.39 -17.21
C PHE A 258 -4.50 -15.92 -18.31
N ASP A 259 -5.45 -16.76 -17.94
CA ASP A 259 -6.57 -17.09 -18.79
C ASP A 259 -7.32 -15.80 -19.18
N TRP A 260 -8.55 -15.87 -19.65
CA TRP A 260 -9.43 -14.75 -20.00
C TRP A 260 -9.67 -13.68 -18.91
N ARG A 261 -9.10 -13.82 -17.72
CA ARG A 261 -9.17 -12.88 -16.56
C ARG A 261 -7.90 -12.10 -16.33
N ALA A 262 -7.09 -11.87 -17.37
CA ALA A 262 -5.88 -11.08 -17.24
C ALA A 262 -6.18 -9.70 -16.60
N PRO A 263 -5.50 -9.33 -15.50
CA PRO A 263 -5.67 -8.01 -14.91
C PRO A 263 -5.16 -6.94 -15.87
N ALA A 264 -5.93 -5.87 -16.02
CA ALA A 264 -5.52 -4.73 -16.83
C ALA A 264 -4.52 -3.87 -16.06
N TYR A 265 -3.25 -4.27 -16.05
CA TYR A 265 -2.18 -3.51 -15.40
C TYR A 265 -1.51 -2.53 -16.37
N GLU A 266 -0.91 -1.50 -15.80
CA GLU A 266 -0.06 -0.53 -16.49
C GLU A 266 1.39 -0.63 -15.98
N PRO A 267 2.40 -0.26 -16.78
CA PRO A 267 3.78 -0.19 -16.32
C PRO A 267 3.94 0.73 -15.10
N GLY A 268 4.56 0.22 -14.04
CA GLY A 268 4.64 0.86 -12.73
C GLY A 268 3.73 0.23 -11.67
N ASP A 269 2.74 -0.56 -12.08
CA ASP A 269 1.93 -1.36 -11.16
C ASP A 269 2.71 -2.53 -10.58
N SER A 270 2.18 -3.11 -9.50
CA SER A 270 2.72 -4.30 -8.84
C SER A 270 1.70 -5.43 -8.80
N LEU A 271 2.17 -6.65 -8.59
CA LEU A 271 1.33 -7.79 -8.22
C LEU A 271 1.63 -8.20 -6.79
N ASP A 272 0.61 -8.28 -5.95
CA ASP A 272 0.63 -8.97 -4.67
C ASP A 272 0.64 -10.47 -4.93
N LEU A 273 1.76 -11.16 -4.66
CA LEU A 273 1.90 -12.60 -4.75
C LEU A 273 1.59 -13.23 -3.39
N TYR A 274 0.72 -14.24 -3.35
CA TYR A 274 0.30 -14.96 -2.15
C TYR A 274 1.20 -16.21 -1.96
N PRO A 275 2.20 -16.13 -1.06
CA PRO A 275 3.13 -17.24 -0.87
C PRO A 275 2.55 -18.32 0.04
N GLU A 276 3.25 -19.46 0.08
CA GLU A 276 3.11 -20.48 1.12
C GLU A 276 4.40 -20.55 1.95
N ASN A 277 4.31 -20.98 3.21
CA ASN A 277 5.49 -21.26 4.02
C ASN A 277 6.21 -22.54 3.56
N ASP A 278 7.50 -22.62 3.84
CA ASP A 278 8.28 -23.84 3.63
C ASP A 278 7.74 -24.96 4.53
N PRO A 279 7.27 -26.09 3.97
CA PRO A 279 6.78 -27.22 4.75
C PRO A 279 7.80 -27.76 5.75
N ALA A 280 9.10 -27.76 5.40
CA ALA A 280 10.16 -28.22 6.30
C ALA A 280 10.30 -27.29 7.52
N TYR A 281 10.20 -25.98 7.32
CA TYR A 281 10.21 -25.02 8.43
C TYR A 281 8.98 -25.18 9.32
N VAL A 282 7.79 -25.39 8.73
CA VAL A 282 6.56 -25.64 9.50
C VAL A 282 6.69 -26.91 10.32
N ASP A 283 7.24 -27.97 9.76
CA ASP A 283 7.47 -29.24 10.48
C ASP A 283 8.46 -29.05 11.66
N GLU A 284 9.52 -28.25 11.49
CA GLU A 284 10.47 -27.92 12.55
C GLU A 284 9.79 -27.10 13.68
N LEU A 285 8.95 -26.11 13.31
CA LEU A 285 8.20 -25.30 14.28
C LEU A 285 7.21 -26.16 15.07
N LEU A 286 6.43 -27.00 14.41
CA LEU A 286 5.47 -27.90 15.07
C LEU A 286 6.16 -28.90 15.98
N LYS A 287 7.34 -29.40 15.58
CA LYS A 287 8.17 -30.26 16.42
C LYS A 287 8.64 -29.53 17.68
N ALA A 288 9.12 -28.30 17.54
CA ALA A 288 9.54 -27.47 18.68
C ALA A 288 8.38 -27.17 19.65
N ALA A 289 7.17 -27.02 19.11
CA ALA A 289 5.94 -26.79 19.89
C ALA A 289 5.32 -28.07 20.48
N GLY A 290 5.83 -29.27 20.15
CA GLY A 290 5.26 -30.55 20.59
C GLY A 290 3.99 -30.97 19.83
N LEU A 291 3.74 -30.45 18.62
CA LEU A 291 2.51 -30.63 17.83
C LEU A 291 2.75 -31.33 16.48
N SER A 292 3.81 -32.11 16.35
CA SER A 292 4.21 -32.76 15.07
C SER A 292 3.14 -33.63 14.42
N GLY A 293 2.14 -34.13 15.18
CA GLY A 293 1.07 -34.99 14.65
C GLY A 293 -0.16 -34.24 14.10
N ASP A 294 -0.26 -32.95 14.30
CA ASP A 294 -1.44 -32.16 13.90
C ASP A 294 -1.38 -31.76 12.42
N GLN A 295 -1.94 -32.61 11.55
CA GLN A 295 -1.96 -32.40 10.11
C GLN A 295 -2.85 -31.21 9.69
N THR A 296 -3.89 -30.89 10.48
CA THR A 296 -4.78 -29.76 10.22
C THR A 296 -4.03 -28.45 10.46
N LEU A 297 -3.36 -28.35 11.59
CA LEU A 297 -2.54 -27.18 11.94
C LEU A 297 -1.38 -27.01 10.96
N ARG A 298 -0.74 -28.12 10.57
CA ARG A 298 0.31 -28.12 9.55
C ARG A 298 -0.16 -27.52 8.22
N ALA A 299 -1.30 -27.98 7.71
CA ALA A 299 -1.86 -27.49 6.45
C ALA A 299 -2.24 -26.00 6.54
N GLU A 300 -2.82 -25.57 7.66
CA GLU A 300 -3.13 -24.16 7.93
C GLU A 300 -1.86 -23.30 7.94
N PHE A 301 -0.80 -23.75 8.63
CA PHE A 301 0.44 -22.98 8.78
C PHE A 301 1.21 -22.89 7.47
N ILE A 302 1.18 -23.90 6.62
CA ILE A 302 1.79 -23.82 5.29
C ILE A 302 1.11 -22.74 4.45
N LYS A 303 -0.22 -22.64 4.48
CA LYS A 303 -0.99 -21.84 3.50
C LYS A 303 -1.36 -20.44 3.93
N SER A 304 -1.57 -20.19 5.23
CA SER A 304 -2.33 -19.01 5.65
C SER A 304 -1.77 -18.25 6.85
N ARG A 305 -0.76 -18.81 7.55
CA ARG A 305 -0.23 -18.20 8.78
C ARG A 305 1.23 -17.78 8.60
N ASP A 306 1.57 -16.57 9.01
CA ASP A 306 2.96 -16.15 9.15
C ASP A 306 3.56 -16.81 10.39
N VAL A 307 4.43 -17.77 10.17
CA VAL A 307 5.08 -18.59 11.19
C VAL A 307 6.53 -18.17 11.46
N THR A 308 7.01 -17.17 10.75
CA THR A 308 8.41 -16.71 10.84
C THR A 308 8.56 -15.46 11.70
N THR A 309 7.61 -14.55 11.63
CA THR A 309 7.71 -13.26 12.32
C THR A 309 7.66 -13.41 13.84
N LEU A 310 8.62 -12.77 14.52
CA LEU A 310 8.66 -12.62 15.95
C LEU A 310 8.59 -11.14 16.33
N SER A 311 7.50 -10.74 16.96
CA SER A 311 7.24 -9.37 17.39
C SER A 311 7.15 -9.25 18.92
N LEU A 312 7.18 -8.02 19.44
CA LEU A 312 6.94 -7.78 20.86
C LEU A 312 5.59 -8.33 21.31
N LYS A 313 4.54 -8.13 20.49
CA LYS A 313 3.21 -8.67 20.75
C LYS A 313 3.22 -10.20 20.84
N THR A 314 4.01 -10.87 19.98
CA THR A 314 4.19 -12.32 20.06
C THR A 314 4.82 -12.75 21.37
N VAL A 315 5.86 -12.03 21.84
CA VAL A 315 6.51 -12.30 23.13
C VAL A 315 5.55 -12.07 24.30
N GLU A 316 4.78 -10.98 24.28
CA GLU A 316 3.74 -10.68 25.27
C GLU A 316 2.66 -11.77 25.32
N THR A 317 2.18 -12.20 24.15
CA THR A 317 1.19 -13.27 24.02
C THR A 317 1.75 -14.59 24.53
N TYR A 318 3.00 -14.90 24.23
CA TYR A 318 3.68 -16.10 24.75
C TYR A 318 3.79 -16.04 26.28
N ALA A 319 4.27 -14.92 26.83
CA ALA A 319 4.43 -14.74 28.27
C ALA A 319 3.09 -14.84 29.04
N SER A 320 2.02 -14.26 28.50
CA SER A 320 0.70 -14.26 29.12
C SER A 320 0.00 -15.62 29.03
N SER A 321 0.06 -16.29 27.86
CA SER A 321 -0.61 -17.58 27.64
C SER A 321 0.09 -18.77 28.29
N THR A 322 1.42 -18.66 28.51
CA THR A 322 2.23 -19.74 29.08
C THR A 322 2.65 -19.51 30.53
N GLY A 323 2.68 -18.27 30.98
CA GLY A 323 3.17 -17.92 32.29
C GLY A 323 4.71 -17.98 32.43
N HIS A 324 5.47 -18.16 31.34
CA HIS A 324 6.90 -18.41 31.35
C HIS A 324 7.69 -17.25 31.99
N GLN A 325 8.36 -17.51 33.14
CA GLN A 325 8.92 -16.44 33.98
C GLN A 325 10.07 -15.69 33.30
N TYR A 326 10.97 -16.38 32.59
CA TYR A 326 12.08 -15.72 31.89
C TYR A 326 11.59 -14.82 30.73
N VAL A 327 10.51 -15.22 30.02
CA VAL A 327 9.94 -14.38 28.98
C VAL A 327 9.25 -13.16 29.58
N LYS A 328 8.60 -13.30 30.74
CA LYS A 328 8.08 -12.15 31.52
C LYS A 328 9.19 -11.21 31.92
N ALA A 329 10.33 -11.74 32.43
CA ALA A 329 11.47 -10.94 32.78
C ALA A 329 12.04 -10.15 31.59
N LEU A 330 12.17 -10.76 30.40
CA LEU A 330 12.58 -10.04 29.18
C LEU A 330 11.73 -8.81 28.90
N LEU A 331 10.40 -8.90 29.14
CA LEU A 331 9.48 -7.80 28.95
C LEU A 331 9.63 -6.73 30.04
N THR A 332 9.67 -7.14 31.32
CA THR A 332 9.77 -6.21 32.46
C THR A 332 11.10 -5.47 32.51
N ASP A 333 12.19 -6.13 32.12
CA ASP A 333 13.54 -5.56 32.10
C ASP A 333 13.81 -4.73 30.83
N GLY A 334 12.84 -4.63 29.92
CA GLY A 334 12.95 -3.88 28.67
C GLY A 334 13.88 -4.49 27.63
N GLN A 335 14.32 -5.74 27.82
CA GLN A 335 15.29 -6.43 26.94
C GLN A 335 14.63 -7.13 25.75
N ALA A 336 13.30 -7.22 25.73
CA ALA A 336 12.58 -7.96 24.69
C ALA A 336 12.85 -7.44 23.27
N LYS A 337 12.98 -6.12 23.08
CA LYS A 337 13.31 -5.51 21.78
C LYS A 337 14.66 -5.99 21.23
N GLU A 338 15.68 -5.98 22.05
CA GLU A 338 17.01 -6.45 21.68
C GLU A 338 17.02 -7.95 21.44
N TRP A 339 16.32 -8.70 22.28
CA TRP A 339 16.27 -10.15 22.18
C TRP A 339 15.59 -10.63 20.89
N ILE A 340 14.50 -10.00 20.44
CA ILE A 340 13.79 -10.40 19.20
C ILE A 340 14.55 -10.03 17.91
N ALA A 341 15.50 -9.10 17.99
CA ALA A 341 16.22 -8.63 16.81
C ALA A 341 16.89 -9.79 16.05
N GLY A 342 16.50 -9.99 14.80
CA GLY A 342 17.00 -11.07 13.94
C GLY A 342 16.53 -12.49 14.29
N ARG A 343 15.68 -12.67 15.29
CA ARG A 343 15.08 -13.95 15.67
C ARG A 343 13.73 -14.17 15.00
N GLN A 344 13.30 -15.40 14.95
CA GLN A 344 12.00 -15.84 14.43
C GLN A 344 11.19 -16.56 15.54
N LEU A 345 9.90 -16.80 15.28
CA LEU A 345 9.01 -17.47 16.25
C LEU A 345 9.59 -18.80 16.79
N ILE A 346 10.22 -19.57 15.93
CA ILE A 346 10.85 -20.84 16.32
C ILE A 346 11.94 -20.65 17.38
N ASP A 347 12.65 -19.52 17.38
CA ASP A 347 13.70 -19.25 18.38
C ASP A 347 13.09 -19.00 19.75
N LEU A 348 11.93 -18.34 19.82
CA LEU A 348 11.21 -18.13 21.08
C LEU A 348 10.79 -19.48 21.69
N ILE A 349 10.17 -20.32 20.88
CA ILE A 349 9.65 -21.64 21.31
C ILE A 349 10.81 -22.59 21.68
N ALA A 350 11.88 -22.59 20.90
CA ALA A 350 13.03 -23.46 21.15
C ALA A 350 13.88 -23.01 22.34
N THR A 351 14.00 -21.70 22.59
CA THR A 351 14.78 -21.15 23.71
C THR A 351 14.03 -21.28 25.04
N PHE A 352 12.72 -21.12 25.03
CA PHE A 352 11.86 -21.16 26.19
C PHE A 352 10.79 -22.25 26.07
N PRO A 353 11.16 -23.52 26.02
CA PRO A 353 10.23 -24.59 25.70
C PRO A 353 9.16 -24.76 26.78
N ILE A 354 7.90 -24.83 26.33
CA ILE A 354 6.73 -25.13 27.16
C ILE A 354 5.70 -25.86 26.31
N ALA A 355 4.85 -26.69 26.92
CA ALA A 355 3.79 -27.36 26.21
C ALA A 355 2.78 -26.35 25.67
N LEU A 356 2.65 -26.30 24.35
CA LEU A 356 1.67 -25.49 23.65
C LEU A 356 0.55 -26.41 23.12
N ASP A 357 -0.68 -25.89 23.11
CA ASP A 357 -1.76 -26.44 22.30
C ASP A 357 -1.91 -25.69 20.97
N ALA A 358 -2.73 -26.19 20.07
CA ALA A 358 -2.93 -25.61 18.76
C ALA A 358 -3.48 -24.17 18.82
N GLU A 359 -4.34 -23.85 19.81
CA GLU A 359 -4.92 -22.52 19.94
C GLU A 359 -3.86 -21.50 20.40
N LYS A 360 -3.05 -21.85 21.38
CA LYS A 360 -1.93 -21.00 21.82
C LYS A 360 -0.94 -20.76 20.69
N LEU A 361 -0.57 -21.81 19.95
CA LEU A 361 0.35 -21.66 18.84
C LEU A 361 -0.24 -20.78 17.70
N ARG A 362 -1.55 -20.90 17.39
CA ARG A 362 -2.24 -19.99 16.47
C ARG A 362 -2.20 -18.53 16.97
N ALA A 363 -2.40 -18.30 18.26
CA ALA A 363 -2.39 -16.96 18.85
C ALA A 363 -1.01 -16.27 18.76
N LEU A 364 0.08 -17.04 18.61
CA LEU A 364 1.43 -16.53 18.39
C LEU A 364 1.72 -16.14 16.94
N THR A 365 0.83 -16.50 16.01
CA THR A 365 0.98 -16.25 14.58
C THR A 365 -0.08 -15.27 14.09
N ARG A 366 0.14 -14.70 12.93
CA ARG A 366 -0.79 -13.79 12.25
C ARG A 366 -1.09 -14.30 10.83
N PRO A 367 -2.05 -13.73 10.10
CA PRO A 367 -2.26 -14.09 8.70
C PRO A 367 -0.99 -13.89 7.88
N LEU A 368 -0.71 -14.83 6.96
CA LEU A 368 0.40 -14.70 6.01
C LEU A 368 0.03 -13.66 4.96
N ALA A 369 0.73 -12.53 4.98
CA ALA A 369 0.50 -11.43 4.05
C ALA A 369 1.08 -11.74 2.65
N PRO A 370 0.44 -11.29 1.57
CA PRO A 370 1.05 -11.31 0.25
C PRO A 370 2.27 -10.39 0.18
N ARG A 371 3.12 -10.61 -0.83
CA ARG A 371 4.27 -9.73 -1.11
C ARG A 371 4.10 -9.07 -2.46
N ALA A 372 4.18 -7.73 -2.47
CA ALA A 372 4.14 -6.96 -3.70
C ALA A 372 5.47 -7.07 -4.47
N TYR A 373 5.37 -7.25 -5.78
CA TYR A 373 6.49 -7.21 -6.72
C TYR A 373 6.11 -6.32 -7.89
N SER A 374 6.98 -5.37 -8.24
CA SER A 374 6.78 -4.50 -9.39
C SER A 374 6.74 -5.32 -10.68
N ILE A 375 5.79 -5.02 -11.57
CA ILE A 375 5.63 -5.74 -12.83
C ILE A 375 6.76 -5.34 -13.79
N ALA A 376 7.44 -6.35 -14.35
CA ALA A 376 8.61 -6.21 -15.22
C ALA A 376 8.28 -6.36 -16.72
N SER A 377 7.01 -6.18 -17.11
CA SER A 377 6.55 -6.31 -18.49
C SER A 377 5.50 -5.28 -18.84
N SER A 378 5.37 -4.99 -20.14
CA SER A 378 4.25 -4.21 -20.70
C SER A 378 3.25 -5.15 -21.38
N ARG A 379 1.96 -5.01 -21.07
CA ARG A 379 0.89 -5.77 -21.74
C ARG A 379 0.87 -5.61 -23.25
N ARG A 380 1.33 -4.49 -23.77
CA ARG A 380 1.42 -4.27 -25.21
C ARG A 380 2.43 -5.18 -25.88
N GLU A 381 3.44 -5.64 -25.14
CA GLU A 381 4.48 -6.53 -25.67
C GLU A 381 4.20 -8.00 -25.35
N VAL A 382 3.70 -8.30 -24.12
CA VAL A 382 3.53 -9.69 -23.66
C VAL A 382 2.07 -10.19 -23.69
N GLY A 383 1.10 -9.33 -23.99
CA GLY A 383 -0.32 -9.72 -24.04
C GLY A 383 -0.92 -10.01 -22.66
N ASP A 384 -1.48 -11.20 -22.49
CA ASP A 384 -2.15 -11.62 -21.27
C ASP A 384 -1.19 -12.26 -20.25
N GLU A 385 0.05 -11.79 -20.22
CA GLU A 385 1.05 -12.16 -19.24
C GLU A 385 1.44 -10.99 -18.34
N ALA A 386 2.01 -11.29 -17.18
CA ALA A 386 2.73 -10.33 -16.35
C ALA A 386 4.02 -10.99 -15.84
N HIS A 387 5.13 -10.28 -16.00
CA HIS A 387 6.44 -10.76 -15.58
C HIS A 387 6.85 -10.12 -14.26
N LEU A 388 7.46 -10.88 -13.38
CA LEU A 388 8.01 -10.43 -12.10
C LEU A 388 9.50 -10.73 -12.04
N LEU A 389 10.21 -9.96 -11.23
CA LEU A 389 11.64 -10.16 -10.94
C LEU A 389 11.82 -10.29 -9.44
N VAL A 390 12.23 -11.47 -8.99
CA VAL A 390 12.26 -11.83 -7.57
C VAL A 390 13.64 -12.35 -7.16
N SER A 391 14.34 -11.61 -6.31
CA SER A 391 15.61 -12.07 -5.72
C SER A 391 15.35 -12.91 -4.47
N ALA A 392 15.92 -14.11 -4.41
CA ALA A 392 15.82 -14.99 -3.26
C ALA A 392 16.58 -14.42 -2.06
N VAL A 393 15.86 -14.19 -0.96
CA VAL A 393 16.45 -13.66 0.28
C VAL A 393 16.87 -14.81 1.17
N ARG A 394 18.18 -14.97 1.38
CA ARG A 394 18.78 -15.93 2.29
C ARG A 394 19.85 -15.26 3.13
N TYR A 395 19.86 -15.53 4.42
CA TYR A 395 20.82 -14.95 5.35
C TYR A 395 21.03 -15.87 6.56
N GLU A 396 22.04 -15.59 7.33
CA GLU A 396 22.29 -16.25 8.62
C GLU A 396 21.99 -15.30 9.77
N SER A 397 21.29 -15.80 10.78
CA SER A 397 21.04 -15.05 12.01
C SER A 397 20.93 -15.99 13.20
N HIS A 398 21.63 -15.64 14.28
CA HIS A 398 21.69 -16.43 15.51
C HIS A 398 22.07 -17.90 15.27
N GLY A 399 23.06 -18.14 14.38
CA GLY A 399 23.55 -19.47 14.04
C GLY A 399 22.56 -20.35 13.25
N ARG A 400 21.53 -19.76 12.67
CA ARG A 400 20.55 -20.47 11.81
C ARG A 400 20.46 -19.83 10.43
N ALA A 401 20.38 -20.68 9.41
CA ALA A 401 20.04 -20.24 8.06
C ALA A 401 18.58 -19.78 8.03
N ARG A 402 18.34 -18.61 7.43
CA ARG A 402 17.03 -17.97 7.31
C ARG A 402 16.67 -17.76 5.85
N LYS A 403 15.39 -17.86 5.55
CA LYS A 403 14.85 -17.68 4.20
C LYS A 403 13.68 -16.69 4.24
N GLY A 404 13.64 -15.76 3.28
CA GLY A 404 12.45 -14.96 3.05
C GLY A 404 11.31 -15.82 2.50
N VAL A 405 10.13 -15.78 3.11
CA VAL A 405 9.02 -16.68 2.78
C VAL A 405 8.62 -16.60 1.30
N ALA A 406 8.24 -15.40 0.84
CA ALA A 406 7.74 -15.22 -0.53
C ALA A 406 8.83 -15.43 -1.59
N SER A 407 10.03 -14.86 -1.38
CA SER A 407 11.10 -14.98 -2.36
C SER A 407 11.62 -16.41 -2.54
N ASN A 408 11.69 -17.20 -1.46
CA ASN A 408 12.07 -18.61 -1.58
C ASN A 408 10.88 -19.51 -1.96
N TYR A 409 9.64 -19.08 -1.73
CA TYR A 409 8.48 -19.73 -2.36
C TYR A 409 8.60 -19.65 -3.89
N VAL A 410 8.94 -18.47 -4.42
CA VAL A 410 9.18 -18.29 -5.86
C VAL A 410 10.38 -19.10 -6.31
N ALA A 411 11.55 -18.96 -5.67
CA ALA A 411 12.80 -19.56 -6.15
C ALA A 411 12.81 -21.11 -6.08
N GLU A 412 12.29 -21.69 -5.00
CA GLU A 412 12.47 -23.12 -4.73
C GLU A 412 11.23 -23.97 -5.04
N ARG A 413 10.02 -23.39 -4.93
CA ARG A 413 8.77 -24.18 -4.94
C ARG A 413 7.86 -23.93 -6.13
N LEU A 414 7.87 -22.72 -6.69
CA LEU A 414 7.18 -22.46 -7.95
C LEU A 414 7.96 -23.09 -9.11
N LYS A 415 7.24 -23.63 -10.07
CA LYS A 415 7.82 -24.24 -11.28
C LYS A 415 6.92 -23.97 -12.47
N ARG A 416 7.49 -23.95 -13.67
CA ARG A 416 6.74 -23.85 -14.92
C ARG A 416 5.59 -24.85 -14.97
N GLY A 417 4.41 -24.41 -15.39
CA GLY A 417 3.16 -25.19 -15.41
C GLY A 417 2.44 -25.22 -14.06
N GLY A 418 3.06 -24.74 -12.97
CA GLY A 418 2.40 -24.56 -11.68
C GLY A 418 1.48 -23.36 -11.66
N ARG A 419 0.72 -23.17 -10.58
CA ARG A 419 -0.17 -22.03 -10.40
C ARG A 419 0.16 -21.25 -9.15
N VAL A 420 -0.06 -19.94 -9.19
CA VAL A 420 0.12 -19.04 -8.06
C VAL A 420 -1.03 -18.02 -7.98
N ARG A 421 -1.45 -17.69 -6.77
CA ARG A 421 -2.46 -16.66 -6.55
C ARG A 421 -1.79 -15.29 -6.51
N VAL A 422 -2.37 -14.36 -7.28
CA VAL A 422 -1.91 -12.98 -7.33
C VAL A 422 -3.08 -12.00 -7.31
N LYS A 423 -2.79 -10.75 -6.98
CA LYS A 423 -3.74 -9.65 -7.04
C LYS A 423 -3.04 -8.42 -7.60
N LEU A 424 -3.70 -7.73 -8.54
CA LEU A 424 -3.20 -6.46 -9.06
C LEU A 424 -3.21 -5.38 -7.97
N LYS A 425 -2.10 -4.67 -7.86
CA LYS A 425 -1.92 -3.51 -6.99
C LYS A 425 -1.51 -2.31 -7.84
N PRO A 426 -2.48 -1.47 -8.27
CA PRO A 426 -2.20 -0.28 -9.07
C PRO A 426 -1.34 0.74 -8.33
N ASN A 427 -0.39 1.36 -9.05
CA ASN A 427 0.48 2.41 -8.52
C ASN A 427 0.45 3.66 -9.42
N LYS A 428 -0.56 4.50 -9.24
CA LYS A 428 -0.74 5.74 -10.00
C LYS A 428 0.39 6.76 -9.83
N HIS A 429 1.21 6.59 -8.80
CA HIS A 429 2.27 7.53 -8.46
C HIS A 429 3.60 7.20 -9.09
N PHE A 430 3.70 6.03 -9.73
CA PHE A 430 4.91 5.58 -10.44
C PHE A 430 4.59 5.21 -11.91
N ALA A 431 3.79 6.05 -12.56
CA ALA A 431 3.35 5.83 -13.93
C ALA A 431 4.25 6.55 -14.95
N LEU A 432 4.26 6.04 -16.19
CA LEU A 432 4.94 6.70 -17.31
C LEU A 432 4.30 8.06 -17.64
N PRO A 433 5.09 9.07 -18.06
CA PRO A 433 4.58 10.33 -18.55
C PRO A 433 4.10 10.20 -20.00
N ALA A 434 3.61 11.29 -20.59
CA ALA A 434 3.27 11.34 -22.01
C ALA A 434 4.46 10.90 -22.88
N VAL A 435 4.18 10.19 -23.99
CA VAL A 435 5.16 9.52 -24.87
C VAL A 435 6.28 10.41 -25.42
N GLY A 436 6.05 11.73 -25.51
CA GLY A 436 7.07 12.70 -25.97
C GLY A 436 8.01 13.19 -24.86
N LYS A 437 7.83 12.76 -23.61
CA LYS A 437 8.68 13.18 -22.50
C LYS A 437 9.89 12.27 -22.35
N ASP A 438 11.02 12.88 -22.02
CA ASP A 438 12.24 12.15 -21.67
C ASP A 438 12.11 11.52 -20.27
N ILE A 439 12.70 10.34 -20.08
CA ILE A 439 12.75 9.65 -18.81
C ILE A 439 14.18 9.22 -18.44
N ILE A 440 14.51 9.36 -17.17
CA ILE A 440 15.75 8.88 -16.56
C ILE A 440 15.35 7.86 -15.49
N MET A 441 15.90 6.67 -15.55
CA MET A 441 15.53 5.53 -14.72
C MET A 441 16.75 5.05 -13.92
N VAL A 442 16.63 4.96 -12.61
CA VAL A 442 17.71 4.48 -11.71
C VAL A 442 17.21 3.27 -10.95
N GLY A 443 17.70 2.08 -11.31
CA GLY A 443 17.23 0.82 -10.75
C GLY A 443 18.31 -0.25 -10.65
N PRO A 444 19.07 -0.28 -9.54
CA PRO A 444 20.02 -1.36 -9.29
C PRO A 444 19.30 -2.63 -8.81
N GLY A 445 19.88 -3.79 -9.17
CA GLY A 445 19.33 -5.10 -8.82
C GLY A 445 17.90 -5.28 -9.31
N THR A 446 17.02 -5.78 -8.44
CA THR A 446 15.60 -5.98 -8.77
C THR A 446 14.82 -4.67 -8.97
N GLY A 447 15.37 -3.53 -8.58
CA GLY A 447 14.81 -2.21 -8.89
C GLY A 447 14.69 -1.92 -10.39
N VAL A 448 15.35 -2.72 -11.24
CA VAL A 448 15.23 -2.61 -12.69
C VAL A 448 13.90 -3.14 -13.25
N ALA A 449 13.14 -3.89 -12.47
CA ALA A 449 11.91 -4.55 -12.91
C ALA A 449 10.90 -3.60 -13.59
N PRO A 450 10.43 -2.51 -12.96
CA PRO A 450 9.46 -1.62 -13.59
C PRO A 450 10.05 -0.90 -14.81
N PHE A 451 11.37 -0.72 -14.89
CA PHE A 451 12.02 -0.06 -16.02
C PHE A 451 12.07 -0.93 -17.26
N ARG A 452 12.11 -2.26 -17.09
CA ARG A 452 11.88 -3.17 -18.22
C ARG A 452 10.49 -2.97 -18.81
N ALA A 453 9.47 -2.92 -17.96
CA ALA A 453 8.10 -2.61 -18.40
C ALA A 453 8.01 -1.24 -19.09
N PHE A 454 8.68 -0.21 -18.55
CA PHE A 454 8.69 1.13 -19.14
C PHE A 454 9.31 1.15 -20.53
N VAL A 455 10.45 0.48 -20.73
CA VAL A 455 11.11 0.41 -22.03
C VAL A 455 10.26 -0.35 -23.05
N GLN A 456 9.68 -1.48 -22.66
CA GLN A 456 8.75 -2.25 -23.49
C GLN A 456 7.52 -1.42 -23.90
N GLU A 457 6.87 -0.74 -22.95
CA GLU A 457 5.71 0.10 -23.23
C GLU A 457 6.05 1.24 -24.21
N ARG A 458 7.20 1.91 -23.98
CA ARG A 458 7.67 3.00 -24.83
C ARG A 458 8.04 2.52 -26.23
N ARG A 459 8.63 1.32 -26.36
CA ARG A 459 8.87 0.64 -27.64
C ARG A 459 7.57 0.42 -28.39
N ALA A 460 6.61 -0.25 -27.73
CA ALA A 460 5.31 -0.56 -28.33
C ALA A 460 4.49 0.70 -28.68
N ALA A 461 4.61 1.76 -27.90
CA ALA A 461 3.98 3.05 -28.13
C ALA A 461 4.73 3.95 -29.13
N GLN A 462 5.90 3.52 -29.64
CA GLN A 462 6.78 4.33 -30.49
C GLN A 462 7.06 5.72 -29.89
N ALA A 463 7.41 5.75 -28.60
CA ALA A 463 7.62 6.97 -27.86
C ALA A 463 8.74 7.82 -28.48
N SER A 464 8.48 9.11 -28.69
CA SER A 464 9.44 10.05 -29.26
C SER A 464 10.39 10.66 -28.22
N GLY A 465 10.06 10.59 -26.93
CA GLY A 465 10.94 11.02 -25.87
C GLY A 465 12.11 10.03 -25.64
N ARG A 466 13.21 10.52 -25.16
CA ARG A 466 14.44 9.75 -24.88
C ARG A 466 14.31 8.95 -23.59
N SER A 467 15.00 7.80 -23.49
CA SER A 467 15.04 6.94 -22.31
C SER A 467 16.47 6.69 -21.87
N TRP A 468 16.79 6.93 -20.60
CA TRP A 468 18.13 6.73 -20.03
C TRP A 468 18.06 5.86 -18.79
N LEU A 469 18.79 4.72 -18.79
CA LEU A 469 18.80 3.77 -17.68
C LEU A 469 20.16 3.79 -16.96
N PHE A 470 20.13 3.92 -15.64
CA PHE A 470 21.24 3.64 -14.74
C PHE A 470 20.97 2.32 -14.02
N PHE A 471 21.71 1.27 -14.40
CA PHE A 471 21.62 -0.04 -13.79
C PHE A 471 22.85 -0.32 -12.93
N GLY A 472 22.69 -1.10 -11.87
CA GLY A 472 23.80 -1.52 -11.02
C GLY A 472 23.54 -2.87 -10.38
N ASP A 473 24.61 -3.66 -10.18
CA ASP A 473 24.61 -4.89 -9.39
C ASP A 473 26.03 -5.21 -8.88
N ARG A 474 26.29 -6.46 -8.48
CA ARG A 474 27.59 -6.89 -7.94
C ARG A 474 28.61 -7.10 -9.04
N HIS A 475 28.35 -7.99 -10.00
CA HIS A 475 29.29 -8.40 -11.04
C HIS A 475 28.69 -8.32 -12.45
N PHE A 476 29.41 -7.74 -13.39
CA PHE A 476 29.00 -7.66 -14.79
C PHE A 476 28.71 -9.04 -15.41
N THR A 477 29.58 -10.01 -15.16
CA THR A 477 29.49 -11.33 -15.78
C THR A 477 28.47 -12.27 -15.12
N HIS A 478 27.97 -11.93 -13.93
CA HIS A 478 27.14 -12.85 -13.14
C HIS A 478 25.75 -12.29 -12.83
N ASP A 479 25.65 -10.96 -12.75
CA ASP A 479 24.50 -10.28 -12.16
C ASP A 479 23.89 -9.20 -13.07
N PHE A 480 24.24 -9.18 -14.36
CA PHE A 480 23.68 -8.24 -15.30
C PHE A 480 22.27 -8.69 -15.75
N LEU A 481 21.28 -8.38 -14.94
CA LEU A 481 19.89 -8.76 -15.17
C LEU A 481 19.35 -8.18 -16.49
N TYR A 482 18.70 -8.99 -17.29
CA TYR A 482 18.11 -8.62 -18.58
C TYR A 482 19.09 -8.02 -19.58
N GLN A 483 20.37 -8.42 -19.54
CA GLN A 483 21.43 -7.83 -20.40
C GLN A 483 21.05 -7.83 -21.89
N LEU A 484 20.47 -8.90 -22.40
CA LEU A 484 20.06 -9.01 -23.80
C LEU A 484 18.91 -8.05 -24.15
N ASP A 485 17.93 -7.93 -23.27
CA ASP A 485 16.80 -7.00 -23.43
C ASP A 485 17.30 -5.55 -23.58
N TRP A 486 18.31 -5.17 -22.76
CA TRP A 486 18.89 -3.82 -22.83
C TRP A 486 19.72 -3.59 -24.09
N GLN A 487 20.45 -4.59 -24.55
CA GLN A 487 21.20 -4.53 -25.80
C GLN A 487 20.26 -4.35 -27.00
N ASP A 488 19.15 -5.10 -27.04
CA ASP A 488 18.14 -4.96 -28.07
C ASP A 488 17.45 -3.60 -28.00
N ALA A 489 17.11 -3.12 -26.80
CA ALA A 489 16.49 -1.81 -26.60
C ALA A 489 17.42 -0.63 -27.02
N LEU A 490 18.73 -0.76 -26.82
CA LEU A 490 19.72 0.21 -27.31
C LEU A 490 19.84 0.17 -28.83
N LYS A 491 19.77 -1.03 -29.43
CA LYS A 491 19.90 -1.22 -30.88
C LYS A 491 18.70 -0.70 -31.65
N ASP A 492 17.49 -0.89 -31.14
CA ASP A 492 16.25 -0.43 -31.77
C ASP A 492 15.84 1.00 -31.36
N GLY A 493 16.55 1.61 -30.41
CA GLY A 493 16.35 2.99 -29.97
C GLY A 493 15.26 3.19 -28.91
N ALA A 494 14.63 2.14 -28.41
CA ALA A 494 13.68 2.22 -27.29
C ALA A 494 14.37 2.69 -25.99
N LEU A 495 15.65 2.35 -25.85
CA LEU A 495 16.55 2.89 -24.84
C LEU A 495 17.62 3.76 -25.53
N THR A 496 17.65 5.04 -25.21
CA THR A 496 18.59 5.98 -25.82
C THR A 496 19.99 5.81 -25.26
N ARG A 497 20.06 5.49 -23.94
CA ARG A 497 21.33 5.39 -23.22
C ARG A 497 21.22 4.49 -22.00
N MET A 498 22.35 3.83 -21.69
CA MET A 498 22.51 3.04 -20.47
C MET A 498 23.89 3.30 -19.85
N ASP A 499 23.91 3.58 -18.55
CA ASP A 499 25.14 3.59 -17.73
C ASP A 499 25.03 2.46 -16.69
N VAL A 500 26.13 1.71 -16.50
CA VAL A 500 26.15 0.55 -15.61
C VAL A 500 27.19 0.69 -14.50
N ALA A 501 26.88 0.15 -13.34
CA ALA A 501 27.75 0.16 -12.16
C ALA A 501 27.82 -1.24 -11.54
N PHE A 502 29.00 -1.84 -11.51
CA PHE A 502 29.22 -3.14 -10.89
C PHE A 502 30.13 -3.00 -9.68
N SER A 503 29.57 -3.22 -8.50
CA SER A 503 30.19 -2.82 -7.23
C SER A 503 31.30 -3.76 -6.74
N ARG A 504 31.51 -4.91 -7.40
CA ARG A 504 32.52 -5.90 -6.99
C ARG A 504 33.49 -6.29 -8.11
N ASP A 505 33.45 -5.59 -9.25
CA ASP A 505 34.36 -5.85 -10.38
C ASP A 505 35.67 -5.08 -10.28
N THR A 506 35.72 -4.08 -9.42
CA THR A 506 36.89 -3.27 -9.12
C THR A 506 37.17 -3.23 -7.62
N PRO A 507 38.42 -2.97 -7.18
CA PRO A 507 38.74 -2.79 -5.76
C PRO A 507 37.91 -1.70 -5.10
N GLU A 508 37.62 -0.61 -5.81
CA GLU A 508 36.73 0.45 -5.38
C GLU A 508 35.29 0.13 -5.81
N LYS A 509 34.37 0.20 -4.84
CA LYS A 509 32.95 -0.08 -5.10
C LYS A 509 32.33 1.04 -5.92
N VAL A 510 31.81 0.70 -7.10
CA VAL A 510 31.10 1.63 -7.97
C VAL A 510 29.61 1.34 -7.92
N TYR A 511 28.82 2.34 -7.55
CA TYR A 511 27.35 2.28 -7.46
C TYR A 511 26.72 3.27 -8.46
N VAL A 512 25.40 3.18 -8.65
CA VAL A 512 24.64 4.03 -9.59
C VAL A 512 24.79 5.52 -9.30
N GLN A 513 24.87 5.94 -8.04
CA GLN A 513 25.07 7.35 -7.66
C GLN A 513 26.42 7.89 -8.15
N HIS A 514 27.45 7.06 -8.27
CA HIS A 514 28.74 7.48 -8.86
C HIS A 514 28.59 7.72 -10.37
N LYS A 515 27.81 6.90 -11.07
CA LYS A 515 27.51 7.09 -12.49
C LYS A 515 26.65 8.33 -12.74
N LEU A 516 25.69 8.61 -11.87
CA LEU A 516 24.93 9.88 -11.91
C LEU A 516 25.87 11.08 -11.78
N TRP A 517 26.82 11.00 -10.85
CA TRP A 517 27.83 12.05 -10.69
C TRP A 517 28.74 12.20 -11.92
N ASP A 518 29.22 11.10 -12.49
CA ASP A 518 30.05 11.11 -13.70
C ASP A 518 29.34 11.79 -14.89
N ARG A 519 28.01 11.67 -14.93
CA ARG A 519 27.13 12.19 -15.98
C ARG A 519 26.38 13.46 -15.60
N ARG A 520 26.74 14.11 -14.49
CA ARG A 520 25.95 15.18 -13.87
C ARG A 520 25.57 16.33 -14.82
N ALA A 521 26.44 16.72 -15.73
CA ALA A 521 26.15 17.81 -16.66
C ALA A 521 24.98 17.47 -17.60
N GLU A 522 25.04 16.29 -18.22
CA GLU A 522 23.98 15.79 -19.10
C GLU A 522 22.70 15.44 -18.33
N LEU A 523 22.84 14.89 -17.11
CA LEU A 523 21.74 14.60 -16.21
C LEU A 523 20.92 15.87 -15.92
N VAL A 524 21.59 16.94 -15.52
CA VAL A 524 20.93 18.23 -15.23
C VAL A 524 20.34 18.84 -16.51
N GLU A 525 21.02 18.73 -17.66
CA GLU A 525 20.48 19.18 -18.95
C GLU A 525 19.16 18.49 -19.29
N TRP A 526 19.08 17.16 -19.14
CA TRP A 526 17.82 16.43 -19.39
C TRP A 526 16.72 16.85 -18.44
N LEU A 527 17.02 17.02 -17.16
CA LEU A 527 16.06 17.44 -16.14
C LEU A 527 15.54 18.86 -16.37
N ASP A 528 16.41 19.79 -16.75
CA ASP A 528 16.02 21.16 -17.13
C ASP A 528 15.19 21.16 -18.43
N GLY A 529 15.44 20.21 -19.32
CA GLY A 529 14.64 19.95 -20.53
C GLY A 529 13.26 19.35 -20.25
N GLY A 530 12.94 19.05 -18.99
CA GLY A 530 11.64 18.54 -18.58
C GLY A 530 11.56 17.02 -18.45
N ALA A 531 12.71 16.32 -18.38
CA ALA A 531 12.74 14.89 -18.15
C ALA A 531 12.16 14.49 -16.79
N TYR A 532 11.59 13.29 -16.72
CA TYR A 532 11.13 12.65 -15.50
C TYR A 532 12.24 11.75 -14.95
N PHE A 533 12.41 11.75 -13.64
CA PHE A 533 13.42 10.99 -12.93
C PHE A 533 12.77 9.94 -12.05
N TYR A 534 13.07 8.67 -12.31
CA TYR A 534 12.51 7.52 -11.62
C TYR A 534 13.57 6.79 -10.82
N VAL A 535 13.25 6.43 -9.58
CA VAL A 535 14.12 5.64 -8.71
C VAL A 535 13.35 4.43 -8.20
N CYS A 536 13.89 3.23 -8.40
CA CYS A 536 13.32 2.00 -7.85
C CYS A 536 14.39 1.11 -7.22
N GLY A 537 14.09 0.55 -6.04
CA GLY A 537 14.96 -0.37 -5.30
C GLY A 537 15.07 -0.05 -3.81
N ASP A 538 16.26 -0.24 -3.21
CA ASP A 538 16.48 -0.11 -1.76
C ASP A 538 16.21 1.30 -1.23
N ALA A 539 15.24 1.41 -0.31
CA ALA A 539 14.84 2.66 0.34
C ALA A 539 15.87 3.14 1.40
N LYS A 540 16.58 2.22 2.06
CA LYS A 540 17.40 2.53 3.23
C LYS A 540 18.69 3.28 2.89
N ALA A 541 19.38 2.85 1.85
CA ALA A 541 20.66 3.42 1.42
C ALA A 541 20.59 3.99 0.00
N MET A 542 20.25 3.19 -0.99
CA MET A 542 20.34 3.54 -2.41
C MET A 542 19.53 4.79 -2.76
N ALA A 543 18.26 4.86 -2.37
CA ALA A 543 17.40 6.00 -2.70
C ALA A 543 17.92 7.32 -2.11
N LYS A 544 18.45 7.28 -0.88
CA LYS A 544 19.06 8.44 -0.21
C LYS A 544 20.33 8.89 -0.94
N ASP A 545 21.19 7.94 -1.31
CA ASP A 545 22.44 8.23 -2.02
C ASP A 545 22.18 8.79 -3.43
N VAL A 546 21.19 8.25 -4.15
CA VAL A 546 20.75 8.76 -5.45
C VAL A 546 20.26 10.19 -5.33
N ARG A 547 19.40 10.47 -4.34
CA ARG A 547 18.89 11.82 -4.10
C ARG A 547 20.03 12.79 -3.75
N ALA A 548 20.95 12.40 -2.88
CA ALA A 548 22.10 13.20 -2.52
C ALA A 548 23.02 13.48 -3.74
N ALA A 549 23.23 12.48 -4.60
CA ALA A 549 23.99 12.65 -5.84
C ALA A 549 23.30 13.65 -6.80
N LEU A 550 21.98 13.63 -6.87
CA LEU A 550 21.19 14.55 -7.69
C LEU A 550 21.30 15.99 -7.18
N VAL A 551 21.14 16.22 -5.86
CA VAL A 551 21.34 17.54 -5.24
C VAL A 551 22.74 18.06 -5.50
N ARG A 552 23.76 17.21 -5.31
CA ARG A 552 25.13 17.57 -5.58
C ARG A 552 25.38 17.89 -7.06
N ALA A 553 24.73 17.16 -7.99
CA ALA A 553 24.83 17.44 -9.42
C ALA A 553 24.28 18.84 -9.77
N TYR A 554 23.14 19.22 -9.21
CA TYR A 554 22.57 20.55 -9.38
C TYR A 554 23.50 21.63 -8.80
N ALA A 555 24.06 21.41 -7.61
CA ALA A 555 24.99 22.34 -6.97
C ALA A 555 26.22 22.61 -7.85
N ASP A 556 26.84 21.56 -8.36
CA ASP A 556 28.06 21.64 -9.19
C ASP A 556 27.76 22.28 -10.57
N VAL A 557 26.78 21.74 -11.30
CA VAL A 557 26.50 22.15 -12.69
C VAL A 557 25.96 23.58 -12.79
N LYS A 558 25.10 23.95 -11.83
CA LYS A 558 24.46 25.28 -11.82
C LYS A 558 25.16 26.27 -10.89
N SER A 559 26.24 25.88 -10.22
CA SER A 559 26.92 26.70 -9.21
C SER A 559 25.97 27.25 -8.13
N LEU A 560 25.08 26.37 -7.63
CA LEU A 560 24.08 26.71 -6.62
C LEU A 560 24.64 26.51 -5.20
N SER A 561 24.07 27.26 -4.24
CA SER A 561 24.26 26.92 -2.83
C SER A 561 23.62 25.54 -2.51
N PRO A 562 24.04 24.87 -1.44
CA PRO A 562 23.41 23.59 -1.03
C PRO A 562 21.89 23.70 -0.89
N GLU A 563 21.39 24.80 -0.31
CA GLU A 563 19.95 25.04 -0.10
C GLU A 563 19.22 25.26 -1.43
N ALA A 564 19.83 25.99 -2.38
CA ALA A 564 19.25 26.21 -3.69
C ALA A 564 19.24 24.93 -4.54
N ALA A 565 20.26 24.10 -4.42
CA ALA A 565 20.32 22.79 -5.09
C ALA A 565 19.28 21.82 -4.51
N GLU A 566 19.12 21.79 -3.18
CA GLU A 566 18.05 21.04 -2.52
C GLU A 566 16.67 21.51 -3.02
N GLN A 567 16.45 22.81 -3.13
CA GLN A 567 15.19 23.39 -3.62
C GLN A 567 14.94 23.02 -5.09
N ALA A 568 15.95 22.86 -5.92
CA ALA A 568 15.80 22.38 -7.30
C ALA A 568 15.24 20.93 -7.34
N VAL A 569 15.74 20.04 -6.50
CA VAL A 569 15.24 18.67 -6.40
C VAL A 569 13.81 18.67 -5.81
N VAL A 570 13.54 19.45 -4.77
CA VAL A 570 12.18 19.64 -4.23
C VAL A 570 11.21 20.15 -5.30
N THR A 571 11.67 20.97 -6.23
CA THR A 571 10.85 21.41 -7.36
C THR A 571 10.47 20.26 -8.28
N LEU A 572 11.41 19.34 -8.59
CA LEU A 572 11.10 18.12 -9.35
C LEU A 572 10.05 17.24 -8.64
N GLU A 573 10.15 17.11 -7.32
CA GLU A 573 9.18 16.38 -6.51
C GLU A 573 7.78 17.02 -6.59
N ARG A 574 7.70 18.34 -6.45
CA ARG A 574 6.43 19.11 -6.55
C ARG A 574 5.81 19.07 -7.94
N GLU A 575 6.63 19.06 -8.97
CA GLU A 575 6.21 18.92 -10.37
C GLU A 575 5.87 17.46 -10.75
N LYS A 576 5.98 16.52 -9.80
CA LYS A 576 5.78 15.08 -10.03
C LYS A 576 6.69 14.53 -11.13
N ARG A 577 7.92 15.04 -11.19
CA ARG A 577 8.97 14.60 -12.11
C ARG A 577 10.10 13.83 -11.42
N TYR A 578 10.12 13.78 -10.09
CA TYR A 578 10.95 12.87 -9.30
C TYR A 578 10.04 11.85 -8.62
N LEU A 579 10.07 10.60 -9.09
CA LEU A 579 9.17 9.54 -8.68
C LEU A 579 9.94 8.37 -8.10
N GLN A 580 9.43 7.79 -7.01
CA GLN A 580 10.09 6.70 -6.30
C GLN A 580 9.13 5.54 -6.09
N ASP A 581 9.65 4.31 -6.29
CA ASP A 581 9.02 3.03 -5.91
C ASP A 581 10.10 2.22 -5.16
N THR A 582 10.25 2.49 -3.86
CA THR A 582 11.35 1.96 -3.04
C THR A 582 10.83 1.07 -1.92
N TYR A 583 11.58 0.01 -1.56
CA TYR A 583 11.16 -1.05 -0.63
C TYR A 583 12.28 -1.53 0.29
#